data_57e432d0abe305198f628760b56d6837
#
_entry.id   57e432d0abe305198f628760b56d6837
#
_cell.length_a   1.000
_cell.length_b   1.000
_cell.length_c   1.000
_cell.angle_alpha   90.00
_cell.angle_beta   90.00
_cell.angle_gamma   90.00
#
_symmetry.space_group_name_H-M   'P 1'
#
loop_
_entity.id
_entity.type
_entity.pdbx_description
1 polymer ?
#
loop_
_entity_poly.entity_id
_entity_poly.type
_entity_poly.pdbx_seq_one_letter_code
_entity_poly.pdbx_strand_id
1 'polypeptide(L)'
;MNVIIHDLEKEKFQALFYNINADTCIISNNEKIKNCIGCFGCWVKSPGNCVIKDGYDNMGEILSKANKLIIISQCCFGGYSPFVKNILDRSISYLLPFFKIIDNETHHRQRYKKDLSISVYFYGEHISQQEIITTKKLVEANSKNFYVSDYKIAFYNSPNDFCNEGEIQWK
;
A
#
# COMPACT_ATOMS: atom_id res chain seq x y z
N MET A 1 5.77 -1.74 -14.34
CA MET A 1 5.43 -0.50 -13.60
C MET A 1 5.59 -0.72 -12.12
N ASN A 2 6.20 0.21 -11.41
CA ASN A 2 6.20 0.26 -9.95
C ASN A 2 5.08 1.17 -9.46
N VAL A 3 4.55 0.91 -8.26
CA VAL A 3 3.60 1.80 -7.57
C VAL A 3 4.16 2.16 -6.21
N ILE A 4 4.18 3.45 -5.90
CA ILE A 4 4.59 3.98 -4.60
C ILE A 4 3.36 4.61 -3.95
N ILE A 5 3.04 4.19 -2.73
CA ILE A 5 2.04 4.85 -1.87
C ILE A 5 2.80 5.45 -0.70
N HIS A 6 2.68 6.76 -0.47
CA HIS A 6 3.37 7.42 0.63
C HIS A 6 2.54 8.54 1.27
N ASP A 7 2.82 8.81 2.54
CA ASP A 7 2.20 9.87 3.33
C ASP A 7 3.14 11.06 3.62
N LEU A 8 4.33 11.07 3.02
CA LEU A 8 5.28 12.17 3.15
C LEU A 8 4.74 13.42 2.46
N GLU A 9 5.07 14.60 3.01
CA GLU A 9 4.88 15.87 2.32
C GLU A 9 5.61 15.87 0.97
N LYS A 10 5.02 16.53 -0.04
CA LYS A 10 5.49 16.50 -1.42
C LYS A 10 6.95 16.91 -1.56
N GLU A 11 7.32 18.02 -0.94
CA GLU A 11 8.69 18.57 -0.96
C GLU A 11 9.68 17.60 -0.33
N LYS A 12 9.29 16.98 0.78
CA LYS A 12 10.09 15.98 1.48
C LYS A 12 10.29 14.75 0.62
N PHE A 13 9.24 14.24 -0.01
CA PHE A 13 9.33 13.09 -0.90
C PHE A 13 10.26 13.38 -2.08
N GLN A 14 10.11 14.52 -2.75
CA GLN A 14 10.95 14.92 -3.87
C GLN A 14 12.42 15.07 -3.50
N ALA A 15 12.71 15.62 -2.31
CA ALA A 15 14.07 15.77 -1.82
C ALA A 15 14.75 14.42 -1.52
N LEU A 16 14.00 13.44 -1.00
CA LEU A 16 14.52 12.12 -0.65
C LEU A 16 14.63 11.18 -1.86
N PHE A 17 13.74 11.32 -2.84
CA PHE A 17 13.58 10.37 -3.94
C PHE A 17 13.66 11.05 -5.32
N TYR A 18 14.81 11.64 -5.64
CA TYR A 18 15.04 12.40 -6.87
C TYR A 18 15.28 11.52 -8.12
N ASN A 19 15.64 10.24 -7.96
CA ASN A 19 15.97 9.30 -9.05
C ASN A 19 14.94 8.17 -9.24
N ILE A 20 13.65 8.49 -9.15
CA ILE A 20 12.60 7.50 -9.35
C ILE A 20 12.51 7.15 -10.85
N ASN A 21 12.40 5.86 -11.15
CA ASN A 21 12.19 5.37 -12.51
C ASN A 21 10.92 6.00 -13.12
N ALA A 22 11.01 6.42 -14.37
CA ALA A 22 9.89 7.02 -15.11
C ALA A 22 8.64 6.11 -15.20
N ASP A 23 8.81 4.77 -15.14
CA ASP A 23 7.71 3.80 -15.10
C ASP A 23 7.20 3.56 -13.66
N THR A 24 7.03 4.64 -12.89
CA THR A 24 6.55 4.56 -11.51
C THR A 24 5.33 5.46 -11.30
N CYS A 25 4.24 4.87 -10.83
CA CYS A 25 3.04 5.60 -10.40
C CYS A 25 3.17 5.98 -8.92
N ILE A 26 3.09 7.27 -8.61
CA ILE A 26 3.20 7.80 -7.25
C ILE A 26 1.81 8.19 -6.75
N ILE A 27 1.41 7.65 -5.61
CA ILE A 27 0.16 7.93 -4.91
C ILE A 27 0.52 8.63 -3.59
N SER A 28 0.20 9.90 -3.51
CA SER A 28 0.49 10.76 -2.36
C SER A 28 -0.77 11.51 -1.90
N ASN A 29 -0.74 12.08 -0.71
CA ASN A 29 -1.85 12.83 -0.13
C ASN A 29 -1.87 14.28 -0.68
N ASN A 30 -2.03 14.42 -2.00
CA ASN A 30 -2.09 15.73 -2.66
C ASN A 30 -3.51 16.32 -2.69
N GLU A 31 -4.53 15.50 -2.41
CA GLU A 31 -5.94 15.88 -2.45
C GLU A 31 -6.67 15.31 -1.23
N LYS A 32 -7.88 15.81 -0.96
CA LYS A 32 -8.73 15.27 0.12
C LYS A 32 -9.32 13.93 -0.31
N ILE A 33 -8.64 12.84 -0.01
CA ILE A 33 -9.18 11.50 -0.18
C ILE A 33 -10.39 11.29 0.74
N LYS A 34 -11.50 10.76 0.19
CA LYS A 34 -12.67 10.35 0.96
C LYS A 34 -12.50 8.91 1.47
N ASN A 35 -12.94 8.67 2.68
CA ASN A 35 -12.87 7.35 3.29
C ASN A 35 -13.69 6.31 2.54
N CYS A 36 -13.22 5.06 2.54
CA CYS A 36 -14.03 3.92 2.10
C CYS A 36 -15.24 3.77 3.04
N ILE A 37 -16.44 3.76 2.48
CA ILE A 37 -17.71 3.60 3.23
C ILE A 37 -18.26 2.18 3.20
N GLY A 38 -17.51 1.21 2.66
CA GLY A 38 -17.94 -0.19 2.60
C GLY A 38 -19.18 -0.46 1.75
N CYS A 39 -19.47 0.39 0.76
CA CYS A 39 -20.71 0.30 -0.03
C CYS A 39 -20.73 -0.82 -1.08
N PHE A 40 -19.65 -1.56 -1.25
CA PHE A 40 -19.45 -2.61 -2.28
C PHE A 40 -19.67 -2.15 -3.74
N GLY A 41 -19.84 -0.85 -3.97
CA GLY A 41 -20.07 -0.30 -5.30
C GLY A 41 -18.94 -0.61 -6.30
N CYS A 42 -17.70 -0.75 -5.83
CA CYS A 42 -16.55 -1.14 -6.62
C CYS A 42 -16.56 -2.63 -7.09
N TRP A 43 -17.49 -3.42 -6.59
CA TRP A 43 -17.75 -4.79 -7.04
C TRP A 43 -19.05 -4.91 -7.83
N VAL A 44 -20.08 -4.13 -7.46
CA VAL A 44 -21.45 -4.29 -7.99
C VAL A 44 -21.78 -3.27 -9.09
N LYS A 45 -21.46 -1.98 -8.87
CA LYS A 45 -21.80 -0.88 -9.80
C LYS A 45 -20.69 -0.59 -10.80
N SER A 46 -19.45 -0.59 -10.34
CA SER A 46 -18.26 -0.24 -11.15
C SER A 46 -17.14 -1.25 -10.88
N PRO A 47 -17.26 -2.51 -11.37
CA PRO A 47 -16.28 -3.56 -11.07
C PRO A 47 -14.85 -3.13 -11.39
N GLY A 48 -13.97 -3.14 -10.36
CA GLY A 48 -12.59 -2.73 -10.47
C GLY A 48 -12.30 -1.26 -10.11
N ASN A 49 -13.34 -0.40 -10.00
CA ASN A 49 -13.18 1.02 -9.68
C ASN A 49 -14.10 1.45 -8.53
N CYS A 50 -13.63 2.36 -7.67
CA CYS A 50 -14.47 2.92 -6.62
C CYS A 50 -15.55 3.84 -7.22
N VAL A 51 -16.73 3.86 -6.60
CA VAL A 51 -17.83 4.77 -6.99
C VAL A 51 -17.59 6.21 -6.53
N ILE A 52 -16.71 6.42 -5.54
CA ILE A 52 -16.34 7.75 -5.05
C ILE A 52 -15.30 8.33 -5.99
N LYS A 53 -15.64 9.42 -6.68
CA LYS A 53 -14.78 10.10 -7.65
C LYS A 53 -14.05 11.26 -6.98
N ASP A 54 -12.80 11.01 -6.55
CA ASP A 54 -11.96 11.95 -5.83
C ASP A 54 -10.46 11.85 -6.20
N GLY A 55 -10.17 11.32 -7.39
CA GLY A 55 -8.80 11.11 -7.88
C GLY A 55 -8.16 9.80 -7.42
N TYR A 56 -8.75 9.07 -6.45
CA TYR A 56 -8.26 7.79 -5.95
C TYR A 56 -9.21 6.63 -6.25
N ASP A 57 -10.07 6.78 -7.23
CA ASP A 57 -11.11 5.79 -7.54
C ASP A 57 -10.63 4.60 -8.38
N ASN A 58 -9.49 4.71 -9.02
CA ASN A 58 -8.93 3.69 -9.91
C ASN A 58 -7.79 2.85 -9.29
N MET A 59 -7.72 2.79 -7.95
CA MET A 59 -6.63 2.10 -7.24
C MET A 59 -6.54 0.61 -7.62
N GLY A 60 -7.66 -0.07 -7.82
CA GLY A 60 -7.67 -1.47 -8.26
C GLY A 60 -7.02 -1.65 -9.64
N GLU A 61 -7.26 -0.74 -10.58
CA GLU A 61 -6.64 -0.72 -11.90
C GLU A 61 -5.14 -0.41 -11.81
N ILE A 62 -4.75 0.57 -11.03
CA ILE A 62 -3.32 0.93 -10.83
C ILE A 62 -2.56 -0.29 -10.30
N LEU A 63 -3.06 -0.94 -9.26
CA LEU A 63 -2.42 -2.12 -8.67
C LEU A 63 -2.38 -3.31 -9.64
N SER A 64 -3.37 -3.45 -10.54
CA SER A 64 -3.36 -4.51 -11.54
C SER A 64 -2.20 -4.42 -12.52
N LYS A 65 -1.64 -3.23 -12.72
CA LYS A 65 -0.48 -2.96 -13.59
C LYS A 65 0.85 -3.03 -12.85
N ALA A 66 0.83 -3.06 -11.50
CA ALA A 66 2.03 -3.05 -10.68
C ALA A 66 2.76 -4.40 -10.68
N ASN A 67 4.09 -4.38 -10.79
CA ASN A 67 4.95 -5.51 -10.50
C ASN A 67 5.49 -5.41 -9.07
N LYS A 68 5.68 -4.17 -8.58
CA LYS A 68 6.17 -3.87 -7.24
C LYS A 68 5.31 -2.78 -6.62
N LEU A 69 4.83 -3.04 -5.42
CA LEU A 69 4.15 -2.06 -4.56
C LEU A 69 5.10 -1.64 -3.44
N ILE A 70 5.40 -0.37 -3.37
CA ILE A 70 6.23 0.23 -2.33
C ILE A 70 5.32 1.10 -1.47
N ILE A 71 5.32 0.86 -0.18
CA ILE A 71 4.54 1.62 0.79
C ILE A 71 5.52 2.32 1.74
N ILE A 72 5.41 3.65 1.86
CA ILE A 72 6.15 4.46 2.82
C ILE A 72 5.12 5.10 3.74
N SER A 73 5.13 4.75 5.01
CA SER A 73 4.10 5.16 5.95
C SER A 73 4.66 5.49 7.32
N GLN A 74 4.15 6.55 7.92
CA GLN A 74 4.30 6.72 9.35
C GLN A 74 3.71 5.50 10.08
N CYS A 75 4.42 5.01 11.09
CA CYS A 75 3.92 3.97 11.98
C CYS A 75 2.94 4.60 12.98
N CYS A 76 1.66 4.25 12.85
CA CYS A 76 0.61 4.74 13.73
C CYS A 76 0.09 3.56 14.58
N PHE A 77 0.52 3.47 15.84
CA PHE A 77 0.12 2.40 16.77
C PHE A 77 0.34 0.98 16.20
N GLY A 78 1.41 0.77 15.45
CA GLY A 78 1.71 -0.49 14.79
C GLY A 78 0.91 -0.73 13.50
N GLY A 79 0.29 0.30 12.94
CA GLY A 79 -0.42 0.28 11.66
C GLY A 79 0.07 1.33 10.69
N TYR A 80 -0.54 1.37 9.50
CA TYR A 80 -0.31 2.42 8.52
C TYR A 80 -0.90 3.75 8.98
N SER A 81 -0.39 4.85 8.44
CA SER A 81 -1.01 6.16 8.59
C SER A 81 -2.44 6.18 8.03
N PRO A 82 -3.30 7.10 8.48
CA PRO A 82 -4.68 7.18 8.01
C PRO A 82 -4.80 7.29 6.49
N PHE A 83 -3.91 8.03 5.83
CA PHE A 83 -3.90 8.16 4.38
C PHE A 83 -3.59 6.82 3.70
N VAL A 84 -2.46 6.20 4.05
CA VAL A 84 -2.03 4.92 3.46
C VAL A 84 -3.07 3.83 3.71
N LYS A 85 -3.60 3.74 4.94
CA LYS A 85 -4.67 2.81 5.28
C LYS A 85 -5.90 3.00 4.38
N ASN A 86 -6.33 4.25 4.17
CA ASN A 86 -7.48 4.55 3.34
C ASN A 86 -7.24 4.21 1.86
N ILE A 87 -6.05 4.43 1.31
CA ILE A 87 -5.68 3.99 -0.03
C ILE A 87 -5.80 2.46 -0.15
N LEU A 88 -5.30 1.71 0.84
CA LEU A 88 -5.40 0.26 0.86
C LEU A 88 -6.87 -0.22 0.94
N ASP A 89 -7.70 0.40 1.77
CA ASP A 89 -9.14 0.12 1.85
C ASP A 89 -9.85 0.40 0.51
N ARG A 90 -9.48 1.49 -0.16
CA ARG A 90 -9.99 1.88 -1.47
C ARG A 90 -9.49 0.99 -2.61
N SER A 91 -8.44 0.21 -2.35
CA SER A 91 -7.87 -0.75 -3.30
C SER A 91 -8.57 -2.11 -3.30
N ILE A 92 -9.63 -2.31 -2.49
CA ILE A 92 -10.32 -3.61 -2.36
C ILE A 92 -10.87 -4.12 -3.71
N SER A 93 -11.12 -3.25 -4.67
CA SER A 93 -11.52 -3.61 -6.04
C SER A 93 -10.45 -4.38 -6.83
N TYR A 94 -9.19 -4.40 -6.35
CA TYR A 94 -8.12 -5.26 -6.85
C TYR A 94 -8.44 -6.75 -6.66
N LEU A 95 -9.30 -7.07 -5.69
CA LEU A 95 -9.78 -8.42 -5.38
C LEU A 95 -11.21 -8.63 -5.92
N LEU A 96 -11.64 -9.87 -6.00
CA LEU A 96 -13.01 -10.25 -6.31
C LEU A 96 -13.87 -10.29 -5.03
N PRO A 97 -15.19 -10.11 -5.12
CA PRO A 97 -16.08 -10.27 -3.96
C PRO A 97 -16.24 -11.73 -3.49
N PHE A 98 -15.75 -12.68 -4.26
CA PHE A 98 -15.83 -14.11 -3.95
C PHE A 98 -14.74 -14.53 -2.98
N PHE A 99 -14.99 -15.54 -2.17
CA PHE A 99 -14.08 -16.05 -1.17
C PHE A 99 -13.38 -17.35 -1.57
N LYS A 100 -12.24 -17.60 -0.94
CA LYS A 100 -11.58 -18.90 -0.89
C LYS A 100 -10.88 -19.08 0.46
N ILE A 101 -10.58 -20.32 0.82
CA ILE A 101 -9.79 -20.63 2.00
C ILE A 101 -8.31 -20.71 1.61
N ILE A 102 -7.46 -20.02 2.37
CA ILE A 102 -5.99 -20.06 2.29
C ILE A 102 -5.50 -20.23 3.73
N ASP A 103 -4.72 -21.26 4.01
CA ASP A 103 -4.15 -21.54 5.34
C ASP A 103 -5.20 -21.51 6.46
N ASN A 104 -6.38 -22.09 6.24
CA ASN A 104 -7.55 -22.09 7.13
C ASN A 104 -8.17 -20.70 7.40
N GLU A 105 -7.79 -19.68 6.64
CA GLU A 105 -8.35 -18.33 6.71
C GLU A 105 -9.22 -18.03 5.48
N THR A 106 -10.27 -17.23 5.66
CA THR A 106 -11.14 -16.80 4.55
C THR A 106 -10.59 -15.54 3.89
N HIS A 107 -10.26 -15.62 2.61
CA HIS A 107 -9.73 -14.51 1.83
C HIS A 107 -10.56 -14.26 0.58
N HIS A 108 -10.57 -13.01 0.09
CA HIS A 108 -11.12 -12.68 -1.22
C HIS A 108 -10.31 -13.35 -2.33
N ARG A 109 -10.97 -13.79 -3.40
CA ARG A 109 -10.27 -14.32 -4.57
C ARG A 109 -9.54 -13.24 -5.33
N GLN A 110 -8.39 -13.60 -5.90
CA GLN A 110 -7.61 -12.76 -6.79
C GLN A 110 -8.41 -12.41 -8.06
N ARG A 111 -8.48 -11.13 -8.42
CA ARG A 111 -9.07 -10.69 -9.68
C ARG A 111 -8.07 -10.79 -10.83
N TYR A 112 -6.81 -10.41 -10.57
CA TYR A 112 -5.74 -10.38 -11.55
C TYR A 112 -4.70 -11.44 -11.20
N LYS A 113 -4.38 -12.33 -12.15
CA LYS A 113 -3.29 -13.31 -11.99
C LYS A 113 -1.98 -12.62 -12.33
N LYS A 114 -1.29 -12.12 -11.33
CA LYS A 114 -0.05 -11.38 -11.49
C LYS A 114 0.84 -11.59 -10.28
N ASP A 115 2.14 -11.66 -10.53
CA ASP A 115 3.15 -11.65 -9.47
C ASP A 115 3.37 -10.21 -9.03
N LEU A 116 3.05 -9.92 -7.79
CA LEU A 116 3.25 -8.63 -7.13
C LEU A 116 4.22 -8.84 -5.98
N SER A 117 5.25 -8.01 -5.88
CA SER A 117 6.08 -7.90 -4.68
C SER A 117 5.70 -6.68 -3.86
N ILE A 118 5.84 -6.76 -2.52
CA ILE A 118 5.51 -5.65 -1.62
C ILE A 118 6.75 -5.29 -0.79
N SER A 119 7.08 -4.01 -0.73
CA SER A 119 8.07 -3.47 0.20
C SER A 119 7.43 -2.38 1.04
N VAL A 120 7.49 -2.53 2.37
CA VAL A 120 6.88 -1.58 3.30
C VAL A 120 7.96 -0.97 4.17
N TYR A 121 8.02 0.35 4.17
CA TYR A 121 8.96 1.15 4.92
C TYR A 121 8.20 2.01 5.92
N PHE A 122 8.28 1.63 7.18
CA PHE A 122 7.67 2.40 8.27
C PHE A 122 8.68 3.38 8.85
N TYR A 123 8.20 4.57 9.20
CA TYR A 123 8.98 5.56 9.93
C TYR A 123 8.21 6.10 11.14
N GLY A 124 8.95 6.51 12.16
CA GLY A 124 8.39 7.12 13.36
C GLY A 124 9.41 7.18 14.48
N GLU A 125 9.41 8.27 15.23
CA GLU A 125 10.22 8.38 16.42
C GLU A 125 9.74 7.38 17.47
N HIS A 126 10.66 6.58 18.00
CA HIS A 126 10.40 5.64 19.11
C HIS A 126 9.33 4.56 18.81
N ILE A 127 9.36 3.93 17.63
CA ILE A 127 8.51 2.78 17.35
C ILE A 127 8.82 1.67 18.36
N SER A 128 7.86 1.35 19.21
CA SER A 128 8.01 0.35 20.26
C SER A 128 8.10 -1.07 19.70
N GLN A 129 8.67 -2.00 20.47
CA GLN A 129 8.75 -3.41 20.08
C GLN A 129 7.36 -4.02 19.84
N GLN A 130 6.34 -3.59 20.60
CA GLN A 130 4.97 -4.06 20.42
C GLN A 130 4.36 -3.57 19.09
N GLU A 131 4.63 -2.34 18.70
CA GLU A 131 4.21 -1.80 17.39
C GLU A 131 4.89 -2.55 16.25
N ILE A 132 6.20 -2.83 16.36
CA ILE A 132 6.93 -3.64 15.37
C ILE A 132 6.28 -5.02 15.19
N ILE A 133 5.93 -5.70 16.28
CA ILE A 133 5.26 -7.01 16.23
C ILE A 133 3.89 -6.90 15.55
N THR A 134 3.11 -5.88 15.91
CA THR A 134 1.78 -5.63 15.33
C THR A 134 1.88 -5.34 13.84
N THR A 135 2.80 -4.47 13.45
CA THR A 135 3.06 -4.10 12.04
C THR A 135 3.46 -5.31 11.19
N LYS A 136 4.35 -6.17 11.70
CA LYS A 136 4.76 -7.38 10.98
C LYS A 136 3.58 -8.28 10.69
N LYS A 137 2.72 -8.53 11.67
CA LYS A 137 1.48 -9.31 11.49
C LYS A 137 0.52 -8.66 10.49
N LEU A 138 0.37 -7.33 10.53
CA LEU A 138 -0.46 -6.59 9.60
C LEU A 138 0.02 -6.72 8.15
N VAL A 139 1.32 -6.54 7.91
CA VAL A 139 1.90 -6.64 6.56
C VAL A 139 1.84 -8.08 6.05
N GLU A 140 2.07 -9.07 6.90
CA GLU A 140 1.90 -10.49 6.55
C GLU A 140 0.47 -10.78 6.11
N ALA A 141 -0.55 -10.34 6.88
CA ALA A 141 -1.95 -10.51 6.52
C ALA A 141 -2.30 -9.79 5.20
N ASN A 142 -1.78 -8.58 4.98
CA ASN A 142 -1.97 -7.85 3.73
C ASN A 142 -1.31 -8.59 2.55
N SER A 143 -0.12 -9.14 2.74
CA SER A 143 0.57 -9.91 1.69
C SER A 143 -0.25 -11.13 1.26
N LYS A 144 -0.85 -11.86 2.20
CA LYS A 144 -1.79 -12.95 1.89
C LYS A 144 -3.00 -12.44 1.09
N ASN A 145 -3.59 -11.31 1.49
CA ASN A 145 -4.74 -10.72 0.79
C ASN A 145 -4.38 -10.28 -0.63
N PHE A 146 -3.19 -9.75 -0.86
CA PHE A 146 -2.71 -9.35 -2.19
C PHE A 146 -2.11 -10.51 -2.99
N TYR A 147 -2.08 -11.72 -2.44
CA TYR A 147 -1.46 -12.91 -3.08
C TYR A 147 0.03 -12.72 -3.37
N VAL A 148 0.73 -12.11 -2.44
CA VAL A 148 2.16 -11.83 -2.51
C VAL A 148 2.93 -12.86 -1.69
N SER A 149 3.91 -13.53 -2.30
CA SER A 149 4.81 -14.46 -1.63
C SER A 149 6.09 -13.80 -1.14
N ASP A 150 6.51 -12.70 -1.79
CA ASP A 150 7.75 -11.97 -1.46
C ASP A 150 7.41 -10.57 -0.96
N TYR A 151 7.65 -10.34 0.34
CA TYR A 151 7.47 -9.03 0.95
C TYR A 151 8.62 -8.66 1.88
N LYS A 152 8.94 -7.36 1.93
CA LYS A 152 9.96 -6.78 2.79
C LYS A 152 9.33 -5.76 3.74
N ILE A 153 9.83 -5.71 4.98
CA ILE A 153 9.45 -4.68 5.97
C ILE A 153 10.72 -4.09 6.55
N ALA A 154 10.79 -2.76 6.62
CA ALA A 154 11.86 -2.05 7.31
C ALA A 154 11.28 -0.92 8.18
N PHE A 155 12.02 -0.56 9.23
CA PHE A 155 11.63 0.48 10.20
C PHE A 155 12.75 1.50 10.33
N TYR A 156 12.38 2.77 10.37
CA TYR A 156 13.28 3.92 10.44
C TYR A 156 12.79 4.91 11.49
N ASN A 157 13.72 5.62 12.13
CA ASN A 157 13.33 6.66 13.08
C ASN A 157 12.75 7.88 12.37
N SER A 158 13.24 8.19 11.18
CA SER A 158 12.76 9.31 10.39
C SER A 158 12.81 9.02 8.89
N PRO A 159 12.06 9.75 8.05
CA PRO A 159 12.18 9.63 6.60
C PRO A 159 13.57 9.94 6.04
N ASN A 160 14.39 10.74 6.75
CA ASN A 160 15.75 11.05 6.29
C ASN A 160 16.67 9.82 6.30
N ASP A 161 16.35 8.82 7.11
CA ASP A 161 17.17 7.61 7.24
C ASP A 161 17.06 6.70 6.01
N PHE A 162 16.04 6.87 5.17
CA PHE A 162 15.87 6.13 3.91
C PHE A 162 17.05 6.33 2.95
N CYS A 163 17.73 7.48 2.99
CA CYS A 163 18.84 7.80 2.10
C CYS A 163 20.15 7.12 2.50
N ASN A 164 20.29 6.73 3.77
CA ASN A 164 21.56 6.25 4.33
C ASN A 164 21.86 4.79 3.97
N GLU A 165 20.88 4.01 3.58
CA GLU A 165 21.05 2.56 3.44
C GLU A 165 21.03 2.06 1.98
N GLY A 166 20.82 2.92 1.00
CA GLY A 166 20.75 2.48 -0.42
C GLY A 166 19.69 1.39 -0.69
N GLU A 167 18.85 1.11 0.31
CA GLU A 167 17.97 -0.06 0.35
C GLU A 167 16.67 0.08 -0.44
N ILE A 168 16.23 1.30 -0.71
CA ILE A 168 15.07 1.48 -1.59
C ILE A 168 15.56 1.33 -3.03
N GLN A 169 15.72 0.09 -3.45
CA GLN A 169 16.10 -0.21 -4.82
C GLN A 169 14.89 0.01 -5.74
N TRP A 170 14.99 1.02 -6.56
CA TRP A 170 14.03 1.36 -7.62
C TRP A 170 14.17 0.47 -8.87
N LYS A 171 15.08 -0.53 -8.85
CA LYS A 171 15.35 -1.46 -9.95
C LYS A 171 14.36 -2.60 -10.01
#